data_893bd43b595c32cf6d30a4eae822518e
#
_entry.id   893bd43b595c32cf6d30a4eae822518e
#
_cell.length_a   1.000
_cell.length_b   1.000
_cell.length_c   1.000
_cell.angle_alpha   90.00
_cell.angle_beta   90.00
_cell.angle_gamma   90.00
#
_symmetry.space_group_name_H-M   'P 1'
#
loop_
_entity.id
_entity.type
_entity.pdbx_description
1 polymer ?
#
loop_
_entity_poly.entity_id
_entity_poly.type
_entity_poly.pdbx_seq_one_letter_code
_entity_poly.pdbx_strand_id
1 'polypeptide(L)'
;MSVQGAAGAATSGELVVDVLVVGSGPTGATAALALATYGVRVHVVSKWNWLADTPRAHITNQRAVEVLRDLGVEAEATLYATPWDQMSEMVFATSLAGDEIARLRVWGTGDQRLSDYRTGSPCPMLDLPQPYLEPLLVRNAAARGASFSFNTEYLSHVQDAEKVTVTLRDRMTGRISEARCRYLVGADGAKSAIVDQLGLPLKGELARAATAYIVFDADLERYVAHRPGILHWIMTPGLSFGEIGMGLLRAIRPWHQWIAGWGYDLADGEPNLDDEVVTAKIRSLVGEPDLEIAIKSKSTWYVNRAYATSYSSGRVFCGGDAVHRHPPSSGLGSNTSIQDAFNLAWKLAYVVKGYGSPSLLDSYSPERVPVGEQVVSRATQSRVDYGPLNESFGTEGAPDPVAAGLAKVRDPGPNGVAVRDALRQAVELKHYEFNAHGVELNQRYVSGAVIPDPDSGPEEWQRDRELYLQASTRPGAKLPHAWLVDRSGRKVSTLDVTGKGMFTVLTGPSGRAWSEAADRLDLPYLQVVLTGTSGAEDPYGDWQRVREIDETGALLVRPDGYVAWRHTAAVWDVHSALALLRDALGAVLGTP
;
A
#
# COMPACT_ATOMS: atom_id res chain seq x y z
N MET A 1 -7.04 48.75 -46.53
CA MET A 1 -6.45 48.83 -45.20
C MET A 1 -6.36 47.42 -44.64
N SER A 2 -5.19 46.85 -44.72
CA SER A 2 -4.86 45.51 -44.24
C SER A 2 -4.52 45.56 -42.76
N VAL A 3 -5.26 44.81 -41.94
CA VAL A 3 -4.92 44.60 -40.55
C VAL A 3 -4.14 43.27 -40.46
N GLN A 4 -2.85 43.39 -40.43
CA GLN A 4 -1.98 42.27 -39.99
C GLN A 4 -2.06 42.15 -38.49
N GLY A 5 -2.80 41.13 -38.03
CA GLY A 5 -2.77 40.69 -36.66
C GLY A 5 -1.51 39.86 -36.40
N ALA A 6 -0.60 40.39 -35.62
CA ALA A 6 0.56 39.64 -35.11
C ALA A 6 0.08 38.53 -34.18
N ALA A 7 0.18 37.29 -34.65
CA ALA A 7 0.11 36.12 -33.77
C ALA A 7 1.37 36.12 -32.89
N GLY A 8 1.24 36.64 -31.68
CA GLY A 8 2.25 36.50 -30.64
C GLY A 8 2.44 35.03 -30.33
N ALA A 9 3.59 34.47 -30.71
CA ALA A 9 4.02 33.17 -30.25
C ALA A 9 4.08 33.22 -28.70
N ALA A 10 3.15 32.53 -28.05
CA ALA A 10 3.25 32.27 -26.62
C ALA A 10 4.54 31.46 -26.41
N THR A 11 5.54 32.10 -25.87
CA THR A 11 6.73 31.44 -25.35
C THR A 11 6.24 30.47 -24.28
N SER A 12 6.24 29.17 -24.58
CA SER A 12 5.96 28.13 -23.62
C SER A 12 7.01 28.23 -22.53
N GLY A 13 6.66 28.79 -21.36
CA GLY A 13 7.54 28.84 -20.21
C GLY A 13 8.04 27.43 -19.90
N GLU A 14 9.34 27.30 -19.73
CA GLU A 14 9.98 26.04 -19.35
C GLU A 14 9.42 25.59 -18.00
N LEU A 15 8.98 24.33 -17.89
CA LEU A 15 8.51 23.76 -16.63
C LEU A 15 9.72 23.50 -15.71
N VAL A 16 9.83 24.26 -14.62
CA VAL A 16 10.89 24.09 -13.61
C VAL A 16 10.26 23.84 -12.24
N VAL A 17 10.55 22.66 -11.66
CA VAL A 17 10.03 22.22 -10.37
C VAL A 17 11.12 21.57 -9.52
N ASP A 18 10.87 21.38 -8.23
CA ASP A 18 11.82 20.65 -7.38
C ASP A 18 11.75 19.14 -7.65
N VAL A 19 10.53 18.61 -7.79
CA VAL A 19 10.29 17.20 -8.09
C VAL A 19 9.31 17.06 -9.24
N LEU A 20 9.69 16.29 -10.26
CA LEU A 20 8.78 15.84 -11.32
C LEU A 20 8.38 14.38 -11.03
N VAL A 21 7.10 14.07 -11.08
CA VAL A 21 6.57 12.72 -10.90
C VAL A 21 5.98 12.23 -12.22
N VAL A 22 6.36 11.05 -12.67
CA VAL A 22 5.79 10.41 -13.87
C VAL A 22 4.85 9.30 -13.46
N GLY A 23 3.57 9.50 -13.73
CA GLY A 23 2.47 8.61 -13.34
C GLY A 23 1.61 9.19 -12.22
N SER A 24 0.28 9.09 -12.37
CA SER A 24 -0.73 9.61 -11.43
C SER A 24 -1.48 8.50 -10.67
N GLY A 25 -0.98 7.26 -10.71
CA GLY A 25 -1.50 6.13 -9.93
C GLY A 25 -1.21 6.28 -8.44
N PRO A 26 -1.51 5.26 -7.61
CA PRO A 26 -1.38 5.34 -6.15
C PRO A 26 -0.01 5.84 -5.67
N THR A 27 1.09 5.38 -6.28
CA THR A 27 2.45 5.85 -5.97
C THR A 27 2.63 7.34 -6.25
N GLY A 28 2.36 7.76 -7.50
CA GLY A 28 2.63 9.13 -7.91
C GLY A 28 1.68 10.14 -7.26
N ALA A 29 0.41 9.79 -7.10
CA ALA A 29 -0.57 10.64 -6.42
C ALA A 29 -0.24 10.81 -4.92
N THR A 30 0.22 9.74 -4.24
CA THR A 30 0.67 9.82 -2.85
C THR A 30 1.96 10.64 -2.73
N ALA A 31 2.92 10.44 -3.64
CA ALA A 31 4.14 11.25 -3.67
C ALA A 31 3.82 12.73 -3.85
N ALA A 32 2.93 13.07 -4.78
CA ALA A 32 2.49 14.45 -5.02
C ALA A 32 1.80 15.05 -3.78
N LEU A 33 0.90 14.29 -3.14
CA LEU A 33 0.20 14.72 -1.93
C LEU A 33 1.19 14.98 -0.79
N ALA A 34 2.10 14.05 -0.52
CA ALA A 34 3.07 14.18 0.56
C ALA A 34 4.06 15.34 0.30
N LEU A 35 4.62 15.43 -0.92
CA LEU A 35 5.56 16.49 -1.29
C LEU A 35 4.89 17.89 -1.20
N ALA A 36 3.68 18.03 -1.72
CA ALA A 36 2.94 19.29 -1.62
C ALA A 36 2.61 19.63 -0.16
N THR A 37 2.23 18.64 0.65
CA THR A 37 2.01 18.83 2.11
C THR A 37 3.27 19.32 2.81
N TYR A 38 4.42 18.84 2.39
CA TYR A 38 5.72 19.26 2.93
C TYR A 38 6.28 20.52 2.26
N GLY A 39 5.51 21.19 1.40
CA GLY A 39 5.86 22.47 0.78
C GLY A 39 6.94 22.37 -0.30
N VAL A 40 7.03 21.25 -1.00
CA VAL A 40 7.90 21.04 -2.18
C VAL A 40 7.12 21.33 -3.45
N ARG A 41 7.73 22.05 -4.39
CA ARG A 41 7.13 22.29 -5.72
C ARG A 41 7.17 21.00 -6.53
N VAL A 42 6.00 20.39 -6.72
CA VAL A 42 5.82 19.11 -7.42
C VAL A 42 4.91 19.26 -8.63
N HIS A 43 5.32 18.64 -9.72
CA HIS A 43 4.48 18.50 -10.92
C HIS A 43 4.36 17.01 -11.28
N VAL A 44 3.15 16.59 -11.64
CA VAL A 44 2.86 15.21 -12.05
C VAL A 44 2.49 15.19 -13.53
N VAL A 45 3.11 14.30 -14.29
CA VAL A 45 2.73 14.03 -15.69
C VAL A 45 2.13 12.64 -15.80
N SER A 46 1.09 12.50 -16.59
CA SER A 46 0.45 11.22 -16.87
C SER A 46 0.15 11.08 -18.37
N LYS A 47 0.53 9.96 -18.97
CA LYS A 47 0.22 9.66 -20.38
C LYS A 47 -1.27 9.44 -20.65
N TRP A 48 -2.05 9.20 -19.60
CA TRP A 48 -3.50 8.97 -19.68
C TRP A 48 -4.25 10.31 -19.65
N ASN A 49 -5.45 10.30 -20.19
CA ASN A 49 -6.34 11.48 -20.18
C ASN A 49 -6.93 11.75 -18.79
N TRP A 50 -6.98 10.74 -17.94
CA TRP A 50 -7.49 10.83 -16.57
C TRP A 50 -6.90 9.70 -15.70
N LEU A 51 -7.47 9.52 -14.53
CA LEU A 51 -7.12 8.50 -13.52
C LEU A 51 -7.71 7.14 -13.92
N ALA A 52 -7.42 6.10 -13.13
CA ALA A 52 -7.92 4.77 -13.39
C ALA A 52 -9.46 4.71 -13.29
N ASP A 53 -10.07 4.13 -14.31
CA ASP A 53 -11.50 3.83 -14.39
C ASP A 53 -11.81 2.36 -14.00
N THR A 54 -10.78 1.52 -13.94
CA THR A 54 -10.89 0.10 -13.59
C THR A 54 -10.45 -0.12 -12.15
N PRO A 55 -11.28 -0.72 -11.30
CA PRO A 55 -10.97 -0.97 -9.91
C PRO A 55 -10.01 -2.17 -9.76
N ARG A 56 -8.71 -1.93 -9.94
CA ARG A 56 -7.66 -2.95 -9.81
C ARG A 56 -7.26 -3.22 -8.37
N ALA A 57 -7.11 -2.15 -7.59
CA ALA A 57 -6.81 -2.20 -6.17
C ALA A 57 -8.06 -1.82 -5.37
N HIS A 58 -8.26 -2.48 -4.24
CA HIS A 58 -9.43 -2.30 -3.39
C HIS A 58 -9.03 -2.14 -1.92
N ILE A 59 -8.33 -3.15 -1.36
CA ILE A 59 -7.98 -3.15 0.05
C ILE A 59 -6.88 -2.15 0.32
N THR A 60 -7.17 -1.22 1.20
CA THR A 60 -6.20 -0.30 1.79
C THR A 60 -5.95 -0.75 3.22
N ASN A 61 -4.75 -1.31 3.47
CA ASN A 61 -4.38 -1.88 4.75
C ASN A 61 -4.08 -0.82 5.80
N GLN A 62 -3.97 -1.25 7.07
CA GLN A 62 -3.77 -0.32 8.18
C GLN A 62 -2.56 0.58 7.96
N ARG A 63 -1.42 0.06 7.46
CA ARG A 63 -0.24 0.90 7.23
C ARG A 63 -0.47 1.98 6.17
N ALA A 64 -1.16 1.65 5.10
CA ALA A 64 -1.51 2.65 4.08
C ALA A 64 -2.53 3.67 4.60
N VAL A 65 -3.52 3.23 5.41
CA VAL A 65 -4.47 4.16 6.05
C VAL A 65 -3.76 5.06 7.08
N GLU A 66 -2.74 4.58 7.80
CA GLU A 66 -1.89 5.42 8.65
C GLU A 66 -1.19 6.53 7.85
N VAL A 67 -0.74 6.23 6.61
CA VAL A 67 -0.20 7.27 5.71
C VAL A 67 -1.27 8.28 5.33
N LEU A 68 -2.49 7.82 4.98
CA LEU A 68 -3.61 8.72 4.69
C LEU A 68 -3.99 9.59 5.90
N ARG A 69 -3.89 9.03 7.12
CA ARG A 69 -4.12 9.74 8.39
C ARG A 69 -3.04 10.80 8.63
N ASP A 70 -1.78 10.47 8.46
CA ASP A 70 -0.66 11.42 8.59
C ASP A 70 -0.82 12.59 7.62
N LEU A 71 -1.21 12.28 6.37
CA LEU A 71 -1.48 13.27 5.33
C LEU A 71 -2.86 13.96 5.46
N GLY A 72 -3.63 13.65 6.52
CA GLY A 72 -4.90 14.33 6.84
C GLY A 72 -6.05 14.05 5.88
N VAL A 73 -6.07 12.87 5.22
CA VAL A 73 -7.11 12.47 4.26
C VAL A 73 -7.84 11.16 4.63
N GLU A 74 -7.54 10.56 5.79
CA GLU A 74 -8.16 9.32 6.26
C GLU A 74 -9.69 9.44 6.39
N ALA A 75 -10.18 10.52 7.01
CA ALA A 75 -11.62 10.71 7.22
C ALA A 75 -12.38 10.75 5.88
N GLU A 76 -11.81 11.42 4.88
CA GLU A 76 -12.38 11.47 3.55
C GLU A 76 -12.32 10.09 2.85
N ALA A 77 -11.20 9.36 2.97
CA ALA A 77 -11.04 8.02 2.44
C ALA A 77 -12.10 7.06 3.02
N THR A 78 -12.36 7.16 4.31
CA THR A 78 -13.37 6.33 5.00
C THR A 78 -14.79 6.55 4.46
N LEU A 79 -15.13 7.78 4.04
CA LEU A 79 -16.45 8.06 3.46
C LEU A 79 -16.70 7.34 2.13
N TYR A 80 -15.65 7.05 1.38
CA TYR A 80 -15.72 6.34 0.09
C TYR A 80 -15.50 4.83 0.21
N ALA A 81 -15.09 4.34 1.37
CA ALA A 81 -14.86 2.93 1.60
C ALA A 81 -16.17 2.15 1.78
N THR A 82 -16.13 0.85 1.49
CA THR A 82 -17.21 -0.07 1.84
C THR A 82 -17.36 -0.14 3.36
N PRO A 83 -18.59 -0.10 3.90
CA PRO A 83 -18.83 -0.30 5.32
C PRO A 83 -18.19 -1.59 5.84
N TRP A 84 -17.61 -1.52 7.04
CA TRP A 84 -16.84 -2.63 7.63
C TRP A 84 -17.63 -3.94 7.75
N ASP A 85 -18.89 -3.86 8.11
CA ASP A 85 -19.81 -4.99 8.25
C ASP A 85 -20.17 -5.67 6.91
N GLN A 86 -19.93 -4.98 5.80
CA GLN A 86 -20.17 -5.49 4.44
C GLN A 86 -18.93 -6.11 3.79
N MET A 87 -17.75 -5.98 4.40
CA MET A 87 -16.49 -6.50 3.84
C MET A 87 -15.90 -7.68 4.63
N SER A 88 -16.60 -8.16 5.65
CA SER A 88 -16.01 -9.00 6.69
C SER A 88 -15.67 -10.44 6.28
N GLU A 89 -16.27 -10.95 5.23
CA GLU A 89 -16.14 -12.37 4.86
C GLU A 89 -15.59 -12.56 3.44
N MET A 90 -14.83 -13.63 3.26
CA MET A 90 -14.46 -14.20 1.98
C MET A 90 -15.07 -15.59 1.88
N VAL A 91 -15.74 -15.86 0.76
CA VAL A 91 -16.57 -17.05 0.60
C VAL A 91 -16.06 -17.92 -0.56
N PHE A 92 -16.00 -19.22 -0.33
CA PHE A 92 -15.80 -20.24 -1.36
C PHE A 92 -17.14 -20.91 -1.64
N ALA A 93 -17.58 -20.95 -2.90
CA ALA A 93 -18.87 -21.49 -3.29
C ALA A 93 -18.81 -22.15 -4.67
N THR A 94 -19.81 -22.95 -4.99
CA THR A 94 -19.95 -23.57 -6.33
C THR A 94 -20.45 -22.58 -7.36
N SER A 95 -21.31 -21.66 -6.95
CA SER A 95 -21.69 -20.40 -7.61
C SER A 95 -22.12 -19.42 -6.53
N LEU A 96 -22.34 -18.15 -6.86
CA LEU A 96 -22.79 -17.19 -5.87
C LEU A 96 -24.16 -17.56 -5.27
N ALA A 97 -25.06 -18.12 -6.07
CA ALA A 97 -26.37 -18.62 -5.66
C ALA A 97 -26.34 -20.09 -5.20
N GLY A 98 -25.21 -20.77 -5.36
CA GLY A 98 -25.06 -22.20 -5.11
C GLY A 98 -24.62 -22.56 -3.70
N ASP A 99 -24.11 -23.79 -3.58
CA ASP A 99 -23.63 -24.33 -2.32
C ASP A 99 -22.36 -23.64 -1.84
N GLU A 100 -22.35 -23.27 -0.58
CA GLU A 100 -21.14 -22.79 0.09
C GLU A 100 -20.23 -23.96 0.45
N ILE A 101 -18.95 -23.82 0.15
CA ILE A 101 -17.92 -24.81 0.45
C ILE A 101 -17.23 -24.46 1.76
N ALA A 102 -16.86 -23.19 1.92
CA ALA A 102 -16.20 -22.67 3.11
C ALA A 102 -16.28 -21.12 3.13
N ARG A 103 -16.01 -20.55 4.29
CA ARG A 103 -15.81 -19.09 4.43
C ARG A 103 -14.73 -18.78 5.46
N LEU A 104 -14.14 -17.61 5.33
CA LEU A 104 -13.15 -17.09 6.25
C LEU A 104 -13.48 -15.63 6.60
N ARG A 105 -13.35 -15.26 7.88
CA ARG A 105 -13.35 -13.87 8.28
C ARG A 105 -11.97 -13.25 7.97
N VAL A 106 -11.99 -12.14 7.27
CA VAL A 106 -10.83 -11.55 6.64
C VAL A 106 -10.58 -10.14 7.13
N TRP A 107 -9.39 -9.60 6.86
CA TRP A 107 -8.99 -8.20 7.14
C TRP A 107 -9.16 -7.79 8.61
N GLY A 108 -8.91 -8.74 9.53
CA GLY A 108 -8.97 -8.49 10.97
C GLY A 108 -10.38 -8.40 11.55
N THR A 109 -11.42 -8.74 10.77
CA THR A 109 -12.83 -8.64 11.24
C THR A 109 -13.27 -9.81 12.13
N GLY A 110 -12.55 -10.94 12.08
CA GLY A 110 -12.85 -12.11 12.91
C GLY A 110 -12.56 -11.89 14.39
N ASP A 111 -13.39 -12.43 15.29
CA ASP A 111 -13.27 -12.26 16.74
C ASP A 111 -11.87 -12.62 17.27
N GLN A 112 -11.23 -13.63 16.67
CA GLN A 112 -9.89 -14.08 17.04
C GLN A 112 -8.78 -13.09 16.64
N ARG A 113 -9.01 -12.21 15.66
CA ARG A 113 -8.03 -11.29 15.09
C ARG A 113 -8.35 -9.81 15.35
N LEU A 114 -9.61 -9.51 15.69
CA LEU A 114 -10.09 -8.14 15.86
C LEU A 114 -9.28 -7.35 16.91
N SER A 115 -8.91 -8.01 18.01
CA SER A 115 -8.08 -7.39 19.06
C SER A 115 -6.69 -7.04 18.54
N ASP A 116 -6.04 -7.94 17.79
CA ASP A 116 -4.70 -7.70 17.22
C ASP A 116 -4.72 -6.45 16.31
N TYR A 117 -5.73 -6.33 15.43
CA TYR A 117 -5.85 -5.20 14.52
C TYR A 117 -6.18 -3.89 15.24
N ARG A 118 -7.07 -3.91 16.24
CA ARG A 118 -7.43 -2.72 17.02
C ARG A 118 -6.32 -2.19 17.91
N THR A 119 -5.44 -3.06 18.39
CA THR A 119 -4.29 -2.67 19.20
C THR A 119 -3.06 -2.34 18.36
N GLY A 120 -2.98 -2.84 17.12
CA GLY A 120 -1.84 -2.62 16.23
C GLY A 120 -1.83 -1.26 15.52
N SER A 121 -3.02 -0.65 15.35
CA SER A 121 -3.17 0.62 14.63
C SER A 121 -4.42 1.38 15.06
N PRO A 122 -4.40 2.73 15.02
CA PRO A 122 -5.62 3.54 15.22
C PRO A 122 -6.56 3.48 14.01
N CYS A 123 -6.09 2.96 12.89
CA CYS A 123 -6.77 2.94 11.60
C CYS A 123 -7.42 1.58 11.34
N PRO A 124 -8.62 1.54 10.71
CA PRO A 124 -9.20 0.30 10.21
C PRO A 124 -8.53 -0.14 8.90
N MET A 125 -8.77 -1.38 8.50
CA MET A 125 -8.65 -1.79 7.08
C MET A 125 -9.80 -1.14 6.30
N LEU A 126 -9.55 -0.70 5.06
CA LEU A 126 -10.58 -0.13 4.20
C LEU A 126 -10.69 -0.93 2.90
N ASP A 127 -11.90 -1.20 2.44
CA ASP A 127 -12.16 -1.56 1.05
C ASP A 127 -12.46 -0.26 0.29
N LEU A 128 -11.41 0.32 -0.31
CA LEU A 128 -11.45 1.58 -1.04
C LEU A 128 -10.96 1.36 -2.48
N PRO A 129 -11.87 1.10 -3.42
CA PRO A 129 -11.48 0.86 -4.80
C PRO A 129 -10.67 2.00 -5.42
N GLN A 130 -9.69 1.65 -6.24
CA GLN A 130 -8.73 2.58 -6.87
C GLN A 130 -9.40 3.80 -7.55
N PRO A 131 -10.54 3.67 -8.27
CA PRO A 131 -11.24 4.81 -8.87
C PRO A 131 -11.77 5.84 -7.86
N TYR A 132 -11.79 5.52 -6.57
CA TYR A 132 -12.14 6.46 -5.49
C TYR A 132 -10.90 6.97 -4.76
N LEU A 133 -9.88 6.12 -4.59
CA LEU A 133 -8.62 6.48 -3.94
C LEU A 133 -7.82 7.52 -4.74
N GLU A 134 -7.62 7.28 -6.05
CA GLU A 134 -6.80 8.17 -6.88
C GLU A 134 -7.34 9.60 -6.96
N PRO A 135 -8.65 9.84 -7.26
CA PRO A 135 -9.21 11.19 -7.27
C PRO A 135 -9.09 11.90 -5.91
N LEU A 136 -9.23 11.17 -4.80
CA LEU A 136 -9.05 11.71 -3.47
C LEU A 136 -7.61 12.23 -3.28
N LEU A 137 -6.61 11.41 -3.62
CA LEU A 137 -5.20 11.78 -3.50
C LEU A 137 -4.86 12.97 -4.40
N VAL A 138 -5.26 12.93 -5.68
CA VAL A 138 -4.97 13.98 -6.67
C VAL A 138 -5.63 15.30 -6.30
N ARG A 139 -6.90 15.29 -5.89
CA ARG A 139 -7.62 16.50 -5.47
C ARG A 139 -6.97 17.14 -4.26
N ASN A 140 -6.61 16.35 -3.24
CA ASN A 140 -5.95 16.85 -2.06
C ASN A 140 -4.52 17.33 -2.35
N ALA A 141 -3.79 16.68 -3.25
CA ALA A 141 -2.47 17.14 -3.70
C ALA A 141 -2.57 18.48 -4.42
N ALA A 142 -3.52 18.61 -5.36
CA ALA A 142 -3.75 19.85 -6.10
C ALA A 142 -4.18 21.01 -5.17
N ALA A 143 -5.05 20.74 -4.20
CA ALA A 143 -5.46 21.74 -3.19
C ALA A 143 -4.28 22.23 -2.34
N ARG A 144 -3.18 21.46 -2.23
CA ARG A 144 -1.95 21.82 -1.52
C ARG A 144 -0.85 22.35 -2.42
N GLY A 145 -1.13 22.58 -3.72
CA GLY A 145 -0.23 23.23 -4.67
C GLY A 145 0.53 22.29 -5.62
N ALA A 146 0.25 20.98 -5.62
CA ALA A 146 0.72 20.12 -6.68
C ALA A 146 0.04 20.44 -8.00
N SER A 147 0.77 20.39 -9.12
CA SER A 147 0.21 20.58 -10.44
C SER A 147 0.24 19.30 -11.27
N PHE A 148 -0.68 19.14 -12.21
CA PHE A 148 -0.87 17.93 -13.00
C PHE A 148 -0.99 18.24 -14.48
N SER A 149 -0.35 17.43 -15.34
CA SER A 149 -0.52 17.41 -16.78
C SER A 149 -0.90 16.00 -17.24
N PHE A 150 -2.17 15.82 -17.56
CA PHE A 150 -2.67 14.60 -18.21
C PHE A 150 -2.38 14.65 -19.72
N ASN A 151 -2.54 13.51 -20.41
CA ASN A 151 -2.12 13.33 -21.82
C ASN A 151 -0.67 13.73 -22.09
N THR A 152 0.18 13.68 -21.07
CA THR A 152 1.59 14.04 -21.14
C THR A 152 2.46 12.83 -20.85
N GLU A 153 3.15 12.38 -21.89
CA GLU A 153 3.93 11.16 -21.86
C GLU A 153 5.41 11.45 -21.64
N TYR A 154 6.02 10.74 -20.71
CA TYR A 154 7.46 10.70 -20.56
C TYR A 154 8.10 9.95 -21.73
N LEU A 155 9.15 10.51 -22.32
CA LEU A 155 9.92 9.87 -23.40
C LEU A 155 11.32 9.46 -22.94
N SER A 156 12.04 10.37 -22.30
CA SER A 156 13.40 10.14 -21.82
C SER A 156 13.83 11.18 -20.81
N HIS A 157 14.96 10.94 -20.16
CA HIS A 157 15.63 11.94 -19.32
C HIS A 157 17.15 11.90 -19.48
N VAL A 158 17.77 13.00 -19.14
CA VAL A 158 19.21 13.09 -18.88
C VAL A 158 19.40 13.73 -17.50
N GLN A 159 20.43 13.32 -16.78
CA GLN A 159 20.73 13.86 -15.46
C GLN A 159 22.21 14.25 -15.33
N ASP A 160 22.44 15.27 -14.53
CA ASP A 160 23.77 15.69 -14.10
C ASP A 160 23.86 15.78 -12.57
N ALA A 161 24.90 16.40 -12.03
CA ALA A 161 25.08 16.52 -10.58
C ALA A 161 24.03 17.41 -9.89
N GLU A 162 23.28 18.23 -10.63
CA GLU A 162 22.37 19.24 -10.06
C GLU A 162 20.91 19.00 -10.38
N LYS A 163 20.60 18.47 -11.59
CA LYS A 163 19.24 18.40 -12.13
C LYS A 163 19.00 17.19 -13.01
N VAL A 164 17.74 16.98 -13.30
CA VAL A 164 17.23 16.06 -14.33
C VAL A 164 16.48 16.89 -15.37
N THR A 165 16.79 16.71 -16.64
CA THR A 165 16.04 17.26 -17.77
C THR A 165 15.22 16.13 -18.39
N VAL A 166 13.91 16.31 -18.46
CA VAL A 166 12.96 15.29 -18.89
C VAL A 166 12.31 15.71 -20.18
N THR A 167 12.36 14.86 -21.20
CA THR A 167 11.66 15.06 -22.48
C THR A 167 10.25 14.48 -22.38
N LEU A 168 9.26 15.32 -22.66
CA LEU A 168 7.85 15.01 -22.58
C LEU A 168 7.16 15.18 -23.93
N ARG A 169 6.10 14.38 -24.18
CA ARG A 169 5.25 14.50 -25.36
C ARG A 169 3.80 14.76 -24.93
N ASP A 170 3.21 15.83 -25.42
CA ASP A 170 1.78 16.04 -25.39
C ASP A 170 1.10 15.07 -26.38
N ARG A 171 0.31 14.14 -25.89
CA ARG A 171 -0.32 13.09 -26.69
C ARG A 171 -1.48 13.59 -27.56
N MET A 172 -2.04 14.76 -27.26
CA MET A 172 -3.12 15.36 -28.04
C MET A 172 -2.58 16.07 -29.27
N THR A 173 -1.44 16.77 -29.12
CA THR A 173 -0.86 17.60 -30.17
C THR A 173 0.40 17.01 -30.81
N GLY A 174 1.01 15.99 -30.18
CA GLY A 174 2.31 15.46 -30.57
C GLY A 174 3.49 16.36 -30.21
N ARG A 175 3.27 17.51 -29.59
CA ARG A 175 4.33 18.48 -29.27
C ARG A 175 5.30 17.90 -28.25
N ILE A 176 6.59 18.05 -28.52
CA ILE A 176 7.68 17.71 -27.60
C ILE A 176 8.03 18.95 -26.79
N SER A 177 8.28 18.78 -25.52
CA SER A 177 8.74 19.81 -24.58
C SER A 177 9.73 19.24 -23.57
N GLU A 178 10.45 20.11 -22.90
CA GLU A 178 11.35 19.76 -21.82
C GLU A 178 10.84 20.27 -20.49
N ALA A 179 11.08 19.49 -19.42
CA ALA A 179 10.88 19.90 -18.03
C ALA A 179 12.18 19.70 -17.28
N ARG A 180 12.48 20.62 -16.34
CA ARG A 180 13.64 20.52 -15.46
C ARG A 180 13.22 20.35 -14.01
N CYS A 181 13.87 19.41 -13.31
CA CYS A 181 13.63 19.18 -11.89
C CYS A 181 14.94 18.84 -11.17
N ARG A 182 14.94 18.99 -9.85
CA ARG A 182 16.07 18.53 -9.03
C ARG A 182 16.06 17.01 -8.88
N TYR A 183 14.86 16.41 -8.83
CA TYR A 183 14.65 14.97 -8.71
C TYR A 183 13.49 14.51 -9.56
N LEU A 184 13.61 13.29 -10.13
CA LEU A 184 12.58 12.63 -10.91
C LEU A 184 12.06 11.41 -10.13
N VAL A 185 10.73 11.26 -10.04
CA VAL A 185 10.09 10.09 -9.45
C VAL A 185 9.37 9.31 -10.53
N GLY A 186 9.83 8.08 -10.80
CA GLY A 186 9.21 7.11 -11.71
C GLY A 186 8.12 6.32 -10.99
N ALA A 187 6.86 6.66 -11.25
CA ALA A 187 5.66 5.98 -10.79
C ALA A 187 4.79 5.52 -11.98
N ASP A 188 5.44 5.15 -13.09
CA ASP A 188 4.85 4.91 -14.40
C ASP A 188 4.37 3.45 -14.59
N GLY A 189 4.35 2.68 -13.49
CA GLY A 189 3.69 1.38 -13.40
C GLY A 189 4.48 0.22 -14.00
N ALA A 190 3.82 -0.93 -14.17
CA ALA A 190 4.46 -2.19 -14.51
C ALA A 190 5.18 -2.23 -15.88
N LYS A 191 4.96 -1.24 -16.74
CA LYS A 191 5.68 -1.06 -18.03
C LYS A 191 6.51 0.22 -17.97
N SER A 192 7.30 0.38 -16.92
CA SER A 192 8.06 1.58 -16.62
C SER A 192 9.17 1.82 -17.65
N ALA A 193 9.03 2.88 -18.44
CA ALA A 193 10.08 3.34 -19.34
C ALA A 193 11.28 3.93 -18.58
N ILE A 194 11.05 4.44 -17.36
CA ILE A 194 12.11 4.99 -16.53
C ILE A 194 13.02 3.87 -16.00
N VAL A 195 12.42 2.77 -15.48
CA VAL A 195 13.19 1.60 -15.02
C VAL A 195 14.01 1.01 -16.16
N ASP A 196 13.40 0.89 -17.36
CA ASP A 196 14.08 0.39 -18.55
C ASP A 196 15.25 1.30 -18.96
N GLN A 197 15.05 2.62 -18.99
CA GLN A 197 16.11 3.59 -19.32
C GLN A 197 17.25 3.60 -18.30
N LEU A 198 16.93 3.45 -17.00
CA LEU A 198 17.94 3.38 -15.94
C LEU A 198 18.69 2.04 -15.93
N GLY A 199 18.14 1.01 -16.59
CA GLY A 199 18.67 -0.35 -16.52
C GLY A 199 18.63 -0.93 -15.11
N LEU A 200 17.61 -0.60 -14.30
CA LEU A 200 17.49 -1.14 -12.95
C LEU A 200 17.27 -2.66 -13.01
N PRO A 201 18.10 -3.46 -12.29
CA PRO A 201 18.03 -4.91 -12.41
C PRO A 201 16.74 -5.43 -11.77
N LEU A 202 15.95 -6.18 -12.57
CA LEU A 202 14.76 -6.89 -12.11
C LEU A 202 15.08 -8.36 -11.83
N LYS A 203 14.66 -8.86 -10.68
CA LYS A 203 14.73 -10.26 -10.28
C LYS A 203 13.34 -10.87 -10.28
N GLY A 204 13.17 -12.02 -10.93
CA GLY A 204 11.90 -12.73 -11.03
C GLY A 204 11.43 -12.97 -12.47
N GLU A 205 10.13 -13.18 -12.66
CA GLU A 205 9.51 -13.58 -13.90
C GLU A 205 8.34 -12.66 -14.26
N LEU A 206 8.24 -12.32 -15.55
CA LEU A 206 7.16 -11.48 -16.09
C LEU A 206 6.20 -12.33 -16.95
N ALA A 207 4.93 -11.91 -17.00
CA ALA A 207 3.89 -12.48 -17.88
C ALA A 207 3.70 -14.01 -17.73
N ARG A 208 3.67 -14.54 -16.50
CA ARG A 208 3.48 -15.98 -16.24
C ARG A 208 2.06 -16.48 -16.52
N ALA A 209 1.07 -15.63 -16.37
CA ALA A 209 -0.33 -15.93 -16.59
C ALA A 209 -1.09 -14.66 -16.97
N ALA A 210 -2.27 -14.83 -17.53
CA ALA A 210 -3.13 -13.73 -17.91
C ALA A 210 -4.52 -13.87 -17.30
N THR A 211 -5.17 -12.74 -17.08
CA THR A 211 -6.48 -12.63 -16.42
C THR A 211 -7.36 -11.65 -17.15
N ALA A 212 -8.63 -12.02 -17.35
CA ALA A 212 -9.71 -11.13 -17.77
C ALA A 212 -10.48 -10.63 -16.56
N TYR A 213 -10.72 -9.32 -16.49
CA TYR A 213 -11.58 -8.65 -15.50
C TYR A 213 -12.70 -7.91 -16.21
N ILE A 214 -13.91 -8.16 -15.77
CA ILE A 214 -15.13 -7.57 -16.31
C ILE A 214 -15.82 -6.81 -15.20
N VAL A 215 -15.98 -5.52 -15.36
CA VAL A 215 -16.80 -4.69 -14.48
C VAL A 215 -18.23 -4.71 -15.00
N PHE A 216 -19.19 -4.99 -14.13
CA PHE A 216 -20.58 -5.06 -14.48
C PHE A 216 -21.49 -4.59 -13.34
N ASP A 217 -22.67 -4.11 -13.70
CA ASP A 217 -23.75 -3.85 -12.76
C ASP A 217 -24.76 -5.00 -12.80
N ALA A 218 -25.15 -5.46 -11.63
CA ALA A 218 -26.25 -6.41 -11.39
C ALA A 218 -26.65 -6.33 -9.92
N ASP A 219 -27.94 -6.49 -9.63
CA ASP A 219 -28.41 -6.62 -8.25
C ASP A 219 -28.21 -8.07 -7.75
N LEU A 220 -27.20 -8.23 -6.88
CA LEU A 220 -26.85 -9.52 -6.29
C LEU A 220 -27.13 -9.57 -4.78
N GLU A 221 -27.83 -8.58 -4.21
CA GLU A 221 -28.07 -8.47 -2.77
C GLU A 221 -28.68 -9.75 -2.19
N ARG A 222 -29.66 -10.35 -2.85
CA ARG A 222 -30.34 -11.58 -2.39
C ARG A 222 -29.41 -12.78 -2.16
N TYR A 223 -28.24 -12.80 -2.84
CA TYR A 223 -27.27 -13.90 -2.74
C TYR A 223 -26.19 -13.67 -1.69
N VAL A 224 -26.03 -12.43 -1.21
CA VAL A 224 -24.91 -12.06 -0.35
C VAL A 224 -25.31 -11.42 0.98
N ALA A 225 -26.54 -10.87 1.12
CA ALA A 225 -26.98 -10.18 2.34
C ALA A 225 -26.88 -11.03 3.62
N HIS A 226 -27.04 -12.34 3.51
CA HIS A 226 -26.94 -13.28 4.64
C HIS A 226 -25.49 -13.69 4.99
N ARG A 227 -24.53 -13.32 4.16
CA ARG A 227 -23.09 -13.58 4.31
C ARG A 227 -22.30 -12.42 3.70
N PRO A 228 -22.35 -11.23 4.33
CA PRO A 228 -21.83 -10.01 3.73
C PRO A 228 -20.32 -10.09 3.57
N GLY A 229 -19.88 -10.20 2.32
CA GLY A 229 -18.49 -10.31 1.92
C GLY A 229 -18.28 -9.73 0.53
N ILE A 230 -17.18 -9.03 0.34
CA ILE A 230 -16.85 -8.40 -0.95
C ILE A 230 -16.11 -9.33 -1.90
N LEU A 231 -15.67 -10.51 -1.46
CA LEU A 231 -14.84 -11.43 -2.24
C LEU A 231 -15.40 -12.84 -2.21
N HIS A 232 -15.70 -13.38 -3.40
CA HIS A 232 -16.24 -14.72 -3.58
C HIS A 232 -15.39 -15.48 -4.59
N TRP A 233 -14.84 -16.61 -4.17
CA TRP A 233 -14.15 -17.56 -5.03
C TRP A 233 -15.12 -18.63 -5.47
N ILE A 234 -15.31 -18.77 -6.78
CA ILE A 234 -16.33 -19.61 -7.37
C ILE A 234 -15.69 -20.80 -8.07
N MET A 235 -16.02 -22.00 -7.58
CA MET A 235 -15.52 -23.25 -8.13
C MET A 235 -16.41 -23.71 -9.30
N THR A 236 -16.22 -23.08 -10.45
CA THR A 236 -16.96 -23.36 -11.67
C THR A 236 -16.02 -23.93 -12.73
N PRO A 237 -16.33 -25.09 -13.32
CA PRO A 237 -15.51 -25.69 -14.38
C PRO A 237 -15.27 -24.72 -15.55
N GLY A 238 -14.02 -24.66 -16.04
CA GLY A 238 -13.62 -23.82 -17.16
C GLY A 238 -13.44 -22.33 -16.87
N LEU A 239 -13.67 -21.89 -15.62
CA LEU A 239 -13.43 -20.53 -15.18
C LEU A 239 -12.45 -20.53 -14.00
N SER A 240 -11.16 -20.56 -14.28
CA SER A 240 -10.15 -20.62 -13.22
C SER A 240 -9.03 -19.61 -13.43
N PHE A 241 -8.47 -19.13 -12.33
CA PHE A 241 -7.27 -18.30 -12.30
C PHE A 241 -5.99 -19.18 -12.23
N GLY A 242 -5.78 -20.07 -13.17
CA GLY A 242 -4.61 -20.95 -13.15
C GLY A 242 -4.47 -21.69 -11.80
N GLU A 243 -3.39 -21.43 -11.07
CA GLU A 243 -3.08 -22.09 -9.78
C GLU A 243 -4.20 -21.96 -8.72
N ILE A 244 -5.04 -20.92 -8.80
CA ILE A 244 -6.17 -20.74 -7.85
C ILE A 244 -7.29 -21.74 -8.15
N GLY A 245 -7.49 -22.14 -9.40
CA GLY A 245 -8.47 -23.14 -9.80
C GLY A 245 -9.93 -22.69 -9.72
N MET A 246 -10.20 -21.42 -9.44
CA MET A 246 -11.55 -20.86 -9.24
C MET A 246 -11.72 -19.56 -10.00
N GLY A 247 -12.96 -19.21 -10.35
CA GLY A 247 -13.35 -17.89 -10.82
C GLY A 247 -13.57 -16.91 -9.67
N LEU A 248 -13.65 -15.63 -9.99
CA LEU A 248 -13.78 -14.56 -9.03
C LEU A 248 -15.06 -13.76 -9.25
N LEU A 249 -15.79 -13.50 -8.16
CA LEU A 249 -16.73 -12.40 -8.07
C LEU A 249 -16.33 -11.50 -6.91
N ARG A 250 -16.20 -10.18 -7.19
CA ARG A 250 -15.85 -9.19 -6.19
C ARG A 250 -16.77 -7.99 -6.28
N ALA A 251 -17.36 -7.58 -5.16
CA ALA A 251 -18.12 -6.35 -5.09
C ALA A 251 -17.17 -5.12 -5.16
N ILE A 252 -17.53 -4.15 -5.99
CA ILE A 252 -16.93 -2.80 -6.03
C ILE A 252 -17.76 -1.87 -5.18
N ARG A 253 -19.09 -1.95 -5.35
CA ARG A 253 -20.11 -1.28 -4.52
C ARG A 253 -21.16 -2.31 -4.14
N PRO A 254 -21.25 -2.67 -2.87
CA PRO A 254 -22.25 -3.60 -2.40
C PRO A 254 -23.67 -3.05 -2.63
N TRP A 255 -24.58 -3.75 -3.29
CA TRP A 255 -24.36 -5.09 -3.91
C TRP A 255 -24.71 -5.03 -5.38
N HIS A 256 -24.42 -3.86 -6.02
CA HIS A 256 -24.91 -3.51 -7.36
C HIS A 256 -23.81 -3.41 -8.41
N GLN A 257 -22.55 -3.19 -8.00
CA GLN A 257 -21.43 -3.13 -8.93
C GLN A 257 -20.36 -4.15 -8.58
N TRP A 258 -19.92 -4.91 -9.59
CA TRP A 258 -19.10 -6.09 -9.41
C TRP A 258 -17.96 -6.20 -10.41
N ILE A 259 -16.95 -6.98 -10.03
CA ILE A 259 -15.97 -7.56 -10.95
C ILE A 259 -16.20 -9.04 -11.03
N ALA A 260 -16.31 -9.58 -12.25
CA ALA A 260 -16.06 -10.98 -12.55
C ALA A 260 -14.66 -11.15 -13.10
N GLY A 261 -13.98 -12.23 -12.69
CA GLY A 261 -12.62 -12.49 -13.17
C GLY A 261 -12.35 -13.97 -13.39
N TRP A 262 -11.53 -14.27 -14.39
CA TRP A 262 -11.01 -15.60 -14.69
C TRP A 262 -9.67 -15.51 -15.41
N GLY A 263 -8.86 -16.56 -15.30
CA GLY A 263 -7.61 -16.71 -16.05
C GLY A 263 -7.85 -17.24 -17.47
N TYR A 264 -6.87 -17.03 -18.33
CA TYR A 264 -6.80 -17.65 -19.64
C TYR A 264 -5.33 -18.00 -19.98
N ASP A 265 -5.15 -18.99 -20.86
CA ASP A 265 -3.81 -19.37 -21.29
C ASP A 265 -3.32 -18.41 -22.39
N LEU A 266 -2.11 -17.91 -22.22
CA LEU A 266 -1.46 -17.05 -23.23
C LEU A 266 -1.16 -17.78 -24.54
N ALA A 267 -1.03 -19.10 -24.49
CA ALA A 267 -0.83 -19.93 -25.68
C ALA A 267 -2.07 -19.97 -26.60
N ASP A 268 -3.26 -19.76 -26.02
CA ASP A 268 -4.53 -19.72 -26.76
C ASP A 268 -4.80 -18.33 -27.38
N GLY A 269 -3.93 -17.34 -27.12
CA GLY A 269 -4.09 -15.95 -27.57
C GLY A 269 -5.01 -15.12 -26.68
N GLU A 270 -5.47 -13.97 -27.23
CA GLU A 270 -6.38 -13.07 -26.49
C GLU A 270 -7.76 -13.72 -26.32
N PRO A 271 -8.38 -13.59 -25.11
CA PRO A 271 -9.67 -14.22 -24.84
C PRO A 271 -10.80 -13.54 -25.63
N ASN A 272 -11.79 -14.33 -26.04
CA ASN A 272 -13.02 -13.76 -26.56
C ASN A 272 -13.79 -13.07 -25.42
N LEU A 273 -13.91 -11.74 -25.51
CA LEU A 273 -14.63 -10.89 -24.57
C LEU A 273 -15.90 -10.27 -25.18
N ASP A 274 -16.52 -10.90 -26.17
CA ASP A 274 -17.83 -10.48 -26.68
C ASP A 274 -18.88 -10.49 -25.57
N ASP A 275 -19.83 -9.55 -25.63
CA ASP A 275 -20.81 -9.36 -24.56
C ASP A 275 -21.61 -10.64 -24.25
N GLU A 276 -21.97 -11.41 -25.27
CA GLU A 276 -22.69 -12.68 -25.10
C GLU A 276 -21.85 -13.71 -24.33
N VAL A 277 -20.56 -13.85 -24.68
CA VAL A 277 -19.64 -14.79 -24.04
C VAL A 277 -19.41 -14.39 -22.58
N VAL A 278 -19.16 -13.10 -22.35
CA VAL A 278 -18.91 -12.55 -21.03
C VAL A 278 -20.16 -12.70 -20.15
N THR A 279 -21.35 -12.38 -20.67
CA THR A 279 -22.62 -12.52 -19.97
C THR A 279 -22.87 -13.96 -19.56
N ALA A 280 -22.64 -14.92 -20.45
CA ALA A 280 -22.79 -16.34 -20.15
C ALA A 280 -21.84 -16.80 -19.01
N LYS A 281 -20.58 -16.35 -19.04
CA LYS A 281 -19.61 -16.64 -17.99
C LYS A 281 -20.01 -16.02 -16.64
N ILE A 282 -20.47 -14.77 -16.61
CA ILE A 282 -20.92 -14.12 -15.37
C ILE A 282 -22.15 -14.85 -14.81
N ARG A 283 -23.12 -15.21 -15.65
CA ARG A 283 -24.30 -16.00 -15.25
C ARG A 283 -23.91 -17.34 -14.65
N SER A 284 -22.91 -18.00 -15.22
CA SER A 284 -22.34 -19.23 -14.67
C SER A 284 -21.69 -19.03 -13.30
N LEU A 285 -20.92 -17.97 -13.11
CA LEU A 285 -20.32 -17.63 -11.81
C LEU A 285 -21.39 -17.30 -10.76
N VAL A 286 -22.44 -16.59 -11.16
CA VAL A 286 -23.55 -16.26 -10.25
C VAL A 286 -24.45 -17.47 -10.00
N GLY A 287 -24.63 -18.35 -10.98
CA GLY A 287 -25.56 -19.48 -10.90
C GLY A 287 -26.99 -19.08 -11.19
N GLU A 288 -27.22 -18.01 -11.97
CA GLU A 288 -28.54 -17.49 -12.34
C GLU A 288 -28.56 -17.24 -13.86
N PRO A 289 -29.26 -18.14 -14.62
CA PRO A 289 -29.28 -18.08 -16.08
C PRO A 289 -29.92 -16.82 -16.67
N ASP A 290 -30.91 -16.27 -15.97
CA ASP A 290 -31.70 -15.13 -16.44
C ASP A 290 -31.27 -13.79 -15.81
N LEU A 291 -30.10 -13.76 -15.15
CA LEU A 291 -29.60 -12.55 -14.50
C LEU A 291 -29.48 -11.40 -15.50
N GLU A 292 -30.06 -10.25 -15.16
CA GLU A 292 -29.84 -9.00 -15.89
C GLU A 292 -28.45 -8.43 -15.54
N ILE A 293 -27.65 -8.15 -16.59
CA ILE A 293 -26.27 -7.70 -16.46
C ILE A 293 -26.04 -6.50 -17.37
N ALA A 294 -25.44 -5.44 -16.84
CA ALA A 294 -24.95 -4.33 -17.62
C ALA A 294 -23.42 -4.27 -17.57
N ILE A 295 -22.73 -4.69 -18.64
CA ILE A 295 -21.27 -4.68 -18.75
C ILE A 295 -20.81 -3.21 -18.84
N LYS A 296 -19.84 -2.82 -17.98
CA LYS A 296 -19.28 -1.47 -17.92
C LYS A 296 -17.90 -1.38 -18.56
N SER A 297 -17.02 -2.30 -18.26
CA SER A 297 -15.68 -2.35 -18.84
C SER A 297 -15.12 -3.76 -18.86
N LYS A 298 -14.18 -3.99 -19.77
CA LYS A 298 -13.46 -5.24 -19.96
C LYS A 298 -11.98 -4.94 -20.01
N SER A 299 -11.17 -5.69 -19.28
CA SER A 299 -9.73 -5.52 -19.27
C SER A 299 -9.00 -6.85 -19.14
N THR A 300 -7.81 -6.92 -19.72
CA THR A 300 -6.88 -8.03 -19.54
C THR A 300 -5.60 -7.52 -18.89
N TRP A 301 -4.94 -8.36 -18.10
CA TRP A 301 -3.65 -8.05 -17.51
C TRP A 301 -2.84 -9.31 -17.24
N TYR A 302 -1.51 -9.11 -17.15
CA TYR A 302 -0.57 -10.19 -16.93
C TYR A 302 -0.18 -10.31 -15.46
N VAL A 303 -0.10 -11.54 -14.98
CA VAL A 303 0.43 -11.86 -13.64
C VAL A 303 1.95 -11.84 -13.71
N ASN A 304 2.55 -10.97 -12.94
CA ASN A 304 4.00 -10.83 -12.82
C ASN A 304 4.46 -11.28 -11.43
N ARG A 305 5.74 -11.64 -11.34
CA ARG A 305 6.45 -11.99 -10.11
C ARG A 305 7.87 -11.43 -10.22
N ALA A 306 8.04 -10.13 -10.03
CA ALA A 306 9.35 -9.52 -10.17
C ALA A 306 9.51 -8.29 -9.27
N TYR A 307 10.71 -8.05 -8.79
CA TYR A 307 11.08 -6.84 -8.06
C TYR A 307 12.46 -6.35 -8.50
N ALA A 308 12.67 -5.03 -8.41
CA ALA A 308 13.96 -4.41 -8.68
C ALA A 308 14.88 -4.55 -7.46
N THR A 309 16.16 -4.80 -7.70
CA THR A 309 17.17 -4.89 -6.62
C THR A 309 17.77 -3.53 -6.25
N SER A 310 17.39 -2.47 -6.99
CA SER A 310 17.63 -1.08 -6.67
C SER A 310 16.45 -0.24 -7.14
N TYR A 311 16.05 0.78 -6.38
CA TYR A 311 14.92 1.65 -6.69
C TYR A 311 15.35 3.04 -7.15
N SER A 312 16.64 3.28 -7.32
CA SER A 312 17.16 4.59 -7.71
C SER A 312 18.47 4.51 -8.46
N SER A 313 18.74 5.56 -9.24
CA SER A 313 20.04 5.84 -9.84
C SER A 313 20.24 7.36 -9.95
N GLY A 314 21.24 7.89 -9.25
CA GLY A 314 21.49 9.33 -9.18
C GLY A 314 20.31 10.11 -8.59
N ARG A 315 19.70 10.99 -9.40
CA ARG A 315 18.56 11.84 -9.03
C ARG A 315 17.19 11.28 -9.40
N VAL A 316 17.15 10.04 -9.87
CA VAL A 316 15.93 9.36 -10.33
C VAL A 316 15.58 8.23 -9.39
N PHE A 317 14.36 8.24 -8.86
CA PHE A 317 13.82 7.30 -7.90
C PHE A 317 12.57 6.64 -8.48
N CYS A 318 12.41 5.34 -8.30
CA CYS A 318 11.25 4.61 -8.78
C CYS A 318 10.50 3.96 -7.60
N GLY A 319 9.18 3.77 -7.73
CA GLY A 319 8.35 3.13 -6.70
C GLY A 319 7.10 2.47 -7.27
N GLY A 320 6.45 1.66 -6.44
CA GLY A 320 5.25 0.93 -6.79
C GLY A 320 5.48 -0.13 -7.88
N ASP A 321 4.47 -0.34 -8.74
CA ASP A 321 4.51 -1.36 -9.80
C ASP A 321 5.68 -1.19 -10.78
N ALA A 322 6.33 -0.04 -10.81
CA ALA A 322 7.55 0.14 -11.60
C ALA A 322 8.67 -0.78 -11.11
N VAL A 323 8.76 -1.00 -9.80
CA VAL A 323 9.87 -1.72 -9.15
C VAL A 323 9.48 -3.01 -8.43
N HIS A 324 8.18 -3.27 -8.16
CA HIS A 324 7.69 -4.54 -7.64
C HIS A 324 6.35 -4.90 -8.28
N ARG A 325 6.35 -6.00 -9.01
CA ARG A 325 5.22 -6.50 -9.80
C ARG A 325 4.85 -7.88 -9.30
N HIS A 326 3.66 -8.04 -8.78
CA HIS A 326 3.22 -9.29 -8.18
C HIS A 326 1.74 -9.57 -8.46
N PRO A 327 1.26 -10.81 -8.22
CA PRO A 327 -0.16 -11.12 -8.28
C PRO A 327 -0.97 -10.21 -7.36
N PRO A 328 -2.25 -9.95 -7.65
CA PRO A 328 -3.12 -9.15 -6.79
C PRO A 328 -3.46 -9.82 -5.45
N SER A 329 -3.09 -11.07 -5.28
CA SER A 329 -3.23 -11.82 -4.03
C SER A 329 -2.66 -11.05 -2.86
N SER A 330 -3.27 -11.16 -1.70
CA SER A 330 -2.99 -10.43 -0.46
C SER A 330 -3.27 -8.92 -0.48
N GLY A 331 -3.69 -8.34 -1.62
CA GLY A 331 -4.03 -6.91 -1.70
C GLY A 331 -2.88 -5.95 -1.36
N LEU A 332 -1.61 -6.33 -1.58
CA LEU A 332 -0.45 -5.59 -1.09
C LEU A 332 0.06 -4.50 -2.03
N GLY A 333 -0.26 -4.54 -3.34
CA GLY A 333 0.39 -3.70 -4.37
C GLY A 333 0.20 -2.20 -4.16
N SER A 334 -1.03 -1.72 -4.14
CA SER A 334 -1.32 -0.29 -3.92
C SER A 334 -0.84 0.17 -2.54
N ASN A 335 -0.94 -0.69 -1.54
CA ASN A 335 -0.49 -0.42 -0.17
C ASN A 335 1.02 -0.20 -0.09
N THR A 336 1.81 -1.06 -0.74
CA THR A 336 3.26 -0.91 -0.82
C THR A 336 3.64 0.31 -1.65
N SER A 337 2.89 0.58 -2.73
CA SER A 337 3.04 1.78 -3.57
C SER A 337 2.86 3.09 -2.79
N ILE A 338 1.83 3.17 -1.94
CA ILE A 338 1.60 4.31 -1.03
C ILE A 338 2.75 4.48 -0.05
N GLN A 339 3.24 3.37 0.51
CA GLN A 339 4.34 3.38 1.48
C GLN A 339 5.68 3.77 0.84
N ASP A 340 5.98 3.32 -0.39
CA ASP A 340 7.17 3.73 -1.14
C ASP A 340 7.19 5.25 -1.32
N ALA A 341 6.07 5.79 -1.80
CA ALA A 341 5.91 7.22 -2.02
C ALA A 341 6.09 8.02 -0.71
N PHE A 342 5.51 7.56 0.37
CA PHE A 342 5.58 8.23 1.67
C PHE A 342 6.99 8.19 2.27
N ASN A 343 7.68 7.05 2.17
CA ASN A 343 9.07 6.90 2.60
C ASN A 343 10.02 7.83 1.82
N LEU A 344 9.82 7.96 0.50
CA LEU A 344 10.64 8.81 -0.37
C LEU A 344 10.34 10.30 -0.17
N ALA A 345 9.07 10.67 -0.04
CA ALA A 345 8.64 12.07 -0.10
C ALA A 345 9.24 12.94 1.01
N TRP A 346 9.29 12.46 2.27
CA TRP A 346 9.90 13.23 3.35
C TRP A 346 11.41 13.40 3.15
N LYS A 347 12.11 12.39 2.65
CA LYS A 347 13.54 12.43 2.36
C LYS A 347 13.83 13.47 1.28
N LEU A 348 13.08 13.44 0.18
CA LEU A 348 13.17 14.46 -0.87
C LEU A 348 12.88 15.86 -0.34
N ALA A 349 11.85 16.02 0.49
CA ALA A 349 11.49 17.30 1.07
C ALA A 349 12.62 17.86 1.96
N TYR A 350 13.25 17.02 2.77
CA TYR A 350 14.35 17.42 3.65
C TYR A 350 15.59 17.85 2.85
N VAL A 351 15.95 17.09 1.82
CA VAL A 351 17.08 17.44 0.95
C VAL A 351 16.79 18.69 0.11
N VAL A 352 15.57 18.84 -0.40
CA VAL A 352 15.17 20.04 -1.16
C VAL A 352 15.23 21.29 -0.30
N LYS A 353 14.84 21.20 0.97
CA LYS A 353 14.85 22.31 1.94
C LYS A 353 16.20 22.55 2.61
N GLY A 354 17.19 21.69 2.36
CA GLY A 354 18.50 21.78 2.98
C GLY A 354 18.53 21.35 4.46
N TYR A 355 17.54 20.59 4.92
CA TYR A 355 17.50 20.02 6.27
C TYR A 355 18.34 18.74 6.39
N GLY A 356 18.53 18.03 5.29
CA GLY A 356 19.35 16.83 5.20
C GLY A 356 20.28 16.87 3.99
N SER A 357 21.37 16.12 4.08
CA SER A 357 22.32 15.95 2.97
C SER A 357 21.72 15.06 1.87
N PRO A 358 22.19 15.14 0.61
CA PRO A 358 21.78 14.22 -0.44
C PRO A 358 21.95 12.74 -0.11
N SER A 359 22.90 12.37 0.77
CA SER A 359 23.12 10.99 1.22
C SER A 359 21.93 10.40 1.99
N LEU A 360 21.01 11.23 2.53
CA LEU A 360 19.77 10.75 3.11
C LEU A 360 18.94 9.93 2.09
N LEU A 361 19.01 10.30 0.81
CA LEU A 361 18.29 9.61 -0.26
C LEU A 361 18.82 8.19 -0.54
N ASP A 362 20.09 7.93 -0.20
CA ASP A 362 20.70 6.60 -0.36
C ASP A 362 20.02 5.55 0.55
N SER A 363 19.28 5.98 1.57
CA SER A 363 18.50 5.11 2.45
C SER A 363 17.23 4.54 1.80
N TYR A 364 16.76 5.08 0.67
CA TYR A 364 15.49 4.66 0.06
C TYR A 364 15.50 3.20 -0.42
N SER A 365 16.46 2.83 -1.27
CA SER A 365 16.56 1.47 -1.78
C SER A 365 16.80 0.42 -0.69
N PRO A 366 17.74 0.59 0.26
CA PRO A 366 17.93 -0.36 1.37
C PRO A 366 16.69 -0.57 2.23
N GLU A 367 15.82 0.43 2.37
CA GLU A 367 14.59 0.31 3.15
C GLU A 367 13.46 -0.34 2.36
N ARG A 368 13.32 -0.05 1.06
CA ARG A 368 12.13 -0.43 0.29
C ARG A 368 12.30 -1.69 -0.57
N VAL A 369 13.51 -2.01 -1.01
CA VAL A 369 13.79 -3.25 -1.77
C VAL A 369 13.42 -4.50 -0.97
N PRO A 370 13.82 -4.67 0.31
CA PRO A 370 13.43 -5.84 1.09
C PRO A 370 11.91 -5.97 1.28
N VAL A 371 11.20 -4.84 1.39
CA VAL A 371 9.74 -4.83 1.46
C VAL A 371 9.13 -5.29 0.14
N GLY A 372 9.61 -4.79 -1.00
CA GLY A 372 9.17 -5.23 -2.32
C GLY A 372 9.41 -6.73 -2.55
N GLU A 373 10.57 -7.25 -2.15
CA GLU A 373 10.87 -8.69 -2.21
C GLU A 373 9.90 -9.51 -1.36
N GLN A 374 9.64 -9.10 -0.10
CA GLN A 374 8.70 -9.77 0.80
C GLN A 374 7.29 -9.80 0.21
N VAL A 375 6.81 -8.68 -0.31
CA VAL A 375 5.47 -8.52 -0.89
C VAL A 375 5.30 -9.39 -2.12
N VAL A 376 6.28 -9.39 -3.04
CA VAL A 376 6.27 -10.26 -4.23
C VAL A 376 6.26 -11.73 -3.83
N SER A 377 7.07 -12.11 -2.86
CA SER A 377 7.15 -13.48 -2.35
C SER A 377 5.86 -13.92 -1.70
N ARG A 378 5.29 -13.11 -0.80
CA ARG A 378 4.04 -13.43 -0.09
C ARG A 378 2.84 -13.52 -1.06
N ALA A 379 2.67 -12.54 -1.94
CA ALA A 379 1.59 -12.57 -2.92
C ALA A 379 1.67 -13.78 -3.86
N THR A 380 2.88 -14.20 -4.17
CA THR A 380 3.11 -15.43 -4.95
C THR A 380 2.74 -16.68 -4.17
N GLN A 381 3.23 -16.81 -2.92
CA GLN A 381 2.92 -17.96 -2.08
C GLN A 381 1.43 -18.07 -1.80
N SER A 382 0.72 -16.94 -1.64
CA SER A 382 -0.73 -16.92 -1.43
C SER A 382 -1.51 -17.57 -2.58
N ARG A 383 -0.98 -17.55 -3.81
CA ARG A 383 -1.59 -18.30 -4.93
C ARG A 383 -1.34 -19.80 -4.81
N VAL A 384 -0.13 -20.20 -4.45
CA VAL A 384 0.23 -21.62 -4.23
C VAL A 384 -0.60 -22.21 -3.09
N ASP A 385 -0.90 -21.43 -2.06
CA ASP A 385 -1.70 -21.82 -0.89
C ASP A 385 -3.19 -22.14 -1.22
N TYR A 386 -3.63 -22.06 -2.48
CA TYR A 386 -4.91 -22.60 -2.95
C TYR A 386 -4.83 -24.10 -3.31
N GLY A 387 -3.63 -24.62 -3.57
CA GLY A 387 -3.44 -26.04 -3.91
C GLY A 387 -4.11 -27.00 -2.95
N PRO A 388 -3.82 -26.94 -1.62
CA PRO A 388 -4.44 -27.82 -0.62
C PRO A 388 -5.98 -27.74 -0.57
N LEU A 389 -6.55 -26.56 -0.86
CA LEU A 389 -8.00 -26.39 -0.93
C LEU A 389 -8.58 -27.14 -2.14
N ASN A 390 -7.97 -26.97 -3.31
CA ASN A 390 -8.37 -27.69 -4.53
C ASN A 390 -8.21 -29.20 -4.37
N GLU A 391 -7.11 -29.66 -3.78
CA GLU A 391 -6.86 -31.08 -3.51
C GLU A 391 -7.87 -31.67 -2.53
N SER A 392 -8.22 -30.96 -1.45
CA SER A 392 -9.18 -31.41 -0.43
C SER A 392 -10.59 -31.55 -1.00
N PHE A 393 -11.00 -30.59 -1.81
CA PHE A 393 -12.27 -30.64 -2.52
C PHE A 393 -12.22 -31.58 -3.73
N GLY A 394 -11.06 -31.78 -4.27
CA GLY A 394 -10.60 -32.31 -5.52
C GLY A 394 -11.29 -33.53 -6.08
N THR A 395 -11.45 -33.47 -7.38
CA THR A 395 -12.21 -34.42 -8.16
C THR A 395 -11.70 -34.47 -9.60
N GLU A 396 -10.39 -34.31 -9.76
CA GLU A 396 -9.74 -34.47 -11.06
C GLU A 396 -10.21 -35.77 -11.73
N GLY A 397 -10.67 -35.65 -12.97
CA GLY A 397 -11.18 -36.77 -13.76
C GLY A 397 -12.64 -37.17 -13.51
N ALA A 398 -13.36 -36.55 -12.57
CA ALA A 398 -14.79 -36.77 -12.43
C ALA A 398 -15.58 -36.05 -13.55
N PRO A 399 -16.67 -36.67 -14.08
CA PRO A 399 -17.52 -36.03 -15.08
C PRO A 399 -18.11 -34.68 -14.63
N ASP A 400 -18.46 -34.57 -13.35
CA ASP A 400 -18.84 -33.35 -12.65
C ASP A 400 -17.96 -33.20 -11.39
N PRO A 401 -16.87 -32.44 -11.49
CA PRO A 401 -15.95 -32.25 -10.37
C PRO A 401 -16.62 -31.60 -9.16
N VAL A 402 -17.52 -30.64 -9.36
CA VAL A 402 -18.15 -29.89 -8.29
C VAL A 402 -19.12 -30.76 -7.50
N ALA A 403 -19.99 -31.48 -8.19
CA ALA A 403 -20.91 -32.40 -7.53
C ALA A 403 -20.17 -33.51 -6.76
N ALA A 404 -19.12 -34.05 -7.34
CA ALA A 404 -18.29 -35.06 -6.70
C ALA A 404 -17.58 -34.54 -5.44
N GLY A 405 -17.08 -33.31 -5.45
CA GLY A 405 -16.48 -32.64 -4.29
C GLY A 405 -17.50 -32.39 -3.18
N LEU A 406 -18.67 -31.89 -3.51
CA LEU A 406 -19.78 -31.72 -2.55
C LEU A 406 -20.17 -33.04 -1.90
N ALA A 407 -20.26 -34.12 -2.70
CA ALA A 407 -20.57 -35.45 -2.19
C ALA A 407 -19.54 -35.93 -1.16
N LYS A 408 -18.24 -35.70 -1.41
CA LYS A 408 -17.19 -36.02 -0.43
C LYS A 408 -17.31 -35.20 0.85
N VAL A 409 -17.53 -33.90 0.75
CA VAL A 409 -17.68 -33.01 1.92
C VAL A 409 -18.91 -33.41 2.75
N ARG A 410 -19.98 -33.85 2.10
CA ARG A 410 -21.27 -34.26 2.73
C ARG A 410 -21.28 -35.71 3.24
N ASP A 411 -20.28 -36.52 2.90
CA ASP A 411 -20.16 -37.87 3.39
C ASP A 411 -20.16 -37.90 4.94
N PRO A 412 -21.09 -38.59 5.61
CA PRO A 412 -21.11 -38.70 7.06
C PRO A 412 -20.09 -39.68 7.63
N GLY A 413 -19.46 -40.48 6.77
CA GLY A 413 -18.45 -41.49 7.16
C GLY A 413 -17.07 -40.92 7.46
N PRO A 414 -16.11 -41.79 7.86
CA PRO A 414 -14.74 -41.38 8.20
C PRO A 414 -14.03 -40.64 7.07
N ASN A 415 -14.31 -40.98 5.82
CA ASN A 415 -13.72 -40.29 4.67
C ASN A 415 -14.16 -38.83 4.58
N GLY A 416 -15.46 -38.57 4.81
CA GLY A 416 -15.98 -37.21 4.83
C GLY A 416 -15.45 -36.40 6.02
N VAL A 417 -15.19 -37.02 7.17
CA VAL A 417 -14.51 -36.36 8.29
C VAL A 417 -13.11 -35.90 7.85
N ALA A 418 -12.32 -36.79 7.24
CA ALA A 418 -10.98 -36.48 6.77
C ALA A 418 -10.97 -35.35 5.73
N VAL A 419 -11.92 -35.36 4.77
CA VAL A 419 -12.06 -34.29 3.77
C VAL A 419 -12.38 -32.95 4.42
N ARG A 420 -13.34 -32.92 5.36
CA ARG A 420 -13.69 -31.67 6.07
C ARG A 420 -12.54 -31.14 6.92
N ASP A 421 -11.72 -32.01 7.54
CA ASP A 421 -10.55 -31.60 8.30
C ASP A 421 -9.45 -31.03 7.39
N ALA A 422 -9.19 -31.68 6.25
CA ALA A 422 -8.24 -31.18 5.26
C ALA A 422 -8.69 -29.81 4.67
N LEU A 423 -9.97 -29.68 4.35
CA LEU A 423 -10.56 -28.44 3.86
C LEU A 423 -10.43 -27.31 4.89
N ARG A 424 -10.69 -27.59 6.17
CA ARG A 424 -10.53 -26.60 7.25
C ARG A 424 -9.08 -26.14 7.36
N GLN A 425 -8.11 -27.06 7.31
CA GLN A 425 -6.68 -26.74 7.34
C GLN A 425 -6.27 -25.91 6.11
N ALA A 426 -6.81 -26.23 4.93
CA ALA A 426 -6.53 -25.48 3.71
C ALA A 426 -7.10 -24.03 3.77
N VAL A 427 -8.28 -23.85 4.37
CA VAL A 427 -8.87 -22.52 4.59
C VAL A 427 -8.06 -21.72 5.60
N GLU A 428 -7.51 -22.33 6.65
CA GLU A 428 -6.63 -21.67 7.63
C GLU A 428 -5.37 -21.07 6.97
N LEU A 429 -4.81 -21.69 5.93
CA LEU A 429 -3.69 -21.13 5.17
C LEU A 429 -4.05 -19.77 4.54
N LYS A 430 -5.30 -19.48 4.29
CA LYS A 430 -5.75 -18.22 3.71
C LYS A 430 -5.63 -17.03 4.67
N HIS A 431 -5.36 -17.26 5.96
CA HIS A 431 -4.95 -16.20 6.87
C HIS A 431 -3.67 -15.49 6.41
N TYR A 432 -2.74 -16.19 5.77
CA TYR A 432 -1.53 -15.59 5.19
C TYR A 432 -1.80 -14.69 3.97
N GLU A 433 -2.97 -14.80 3.36
CA GLU A 433 -3.40 -13.91 2.29
C GLU A 433 -4.25 -12.74 2.80
N PHE A 434 -5.17 -13.00 3.73
CA PHE A 434 -6.22 -12.05 4.10
C PHE A 434 -6.08 -11.46 5.50
N ASN A 435 -5.22 -12.00 6.34
CA ASN A 435 -4.98 -11.55 7.72
C ASN A 435 -3.48 -11.47 8.04
N ALA A 436 -2.64 -11.15 7.04
CA ALA A 436 -1.19 -11.08 7.16
C ALA A 436 -0.72 -9.75 7.80
N HIS A 437 -1.20 -9.47 8.99
CA HIS A 437 -0.99 -8.22 9.73
C HIS A 437 0.49 -7.90 9.94
N GLY A 438 1.31 -8.94 10.13
CA GLY A 438 2.76 -8.79 10.28
C GLY A 438 3.45 -8.39 8.98
N VAL A 439 3.03 -8.91 7.81
CA VAL A 439 3.56 -8.47 6.51
C VAL A 439 3.32 -6.97 6.30
N GLU A 440 2.18 -6.48 6.76
CA GLU A 440 1.80 -5.07 6.62
C GLU A 440 2.58 -4.13 7.55
N LEU A 441 2.84 -4.54 8.81
CA LEU A 441 3.31 -3.67 9.88
C LEU A 441 4.67 -4.04 10.50
N ASN A 442 5.18 -5.26 10.32
CA ASN A 442 6.47 -5.70 10.87
C ASN A 442 7.68 -5.32 10.01
N GLN A 443 7.59 -4.30 9.19
CA GLN A 443 8.73 -3.82 8.43
C GLN A 443 9.82 -3.33 9.39
N ARG A 444 11.08 -3.71 9.11
CA ARG A 444 12.28 -3.30 9.88
C ARG A 444 13.28 -2.70 8.92
N TYR A 445 13.49 -1.40 9.02
CA TYR A 445 14.44 -0.70 8.16
C TYR A 445 15.87 -0.80 8.67
N VAL A 446 16.78 -1.07 7.76
CA VAL A 446 18.22 -1.05 8.00
C VAL A 446 18.86 -0.17 6.93
N SER A 447 19.31 1.02 7.31
CA SER A 447 19.83 2.02 6.38
C SER A 447 20.66 3.09 7.11
N GLY A 448 21.26 4.01 6.37
CA GLY A 448 21.91 5.19 6.95
C GLY A 448 20.96 6.16 7.67
N ALA A 449 19.63 6.04 7.45
CA ALA A 449 18.61 6.85 8.14
C ALA A 449 18.06 6.16 9.41
N VAL A 450 18.74 5.13 9.90
CA VAL A 450 18.43 4.39 11.12
C VAL A 450 19.74 4.10 11.86
N ILE A 451 19.82 4.48 13.12
CA ILE A 451 20.99 4.23 13.96
C ILE A 451 20.73 2.92 14.73
N PRO A 452 21.50 1.86 14.48
CA PRO A 452 21.35 0.60 15.20
C PRO A 452 21.51 0.79 16.70
N ASP A 453 20.75 0.04 17.48
CA ASP A 453 20.90 -0.05 18.93
C ASP A 453 21.86 -1.21 19.25
N PRO A 454 23.12 -0.94 19.64
CA PRO A 454 24.12 -1.97 19.84
C PRO A 454 23.82 -2.89 21.04
N ASP A 455 23.04 -2.41 22.00
CA ASP A 455 22.68 -3.14 23.21
C ASP A 455 21.48 -4.08 22.97
N SER A 456 20.78 -3.92 21.86
CA SER A 456 19.69 -4.81 21.45
C SER A 456 20.26 -6.01 20.68
N GLY A 457 20.28 -7.19 21.28
CA GLY A 457 20.52 -8.44 20.56
C GLY A 457 19.56 -8.64 19.35
N PRO A 458 19.67 -9.74 18.61
CA PRO A 458 18.72 -10.07 17.53
C PRO A 458 17.28 -10.01 18.01
N GLU A 459 16.35 -9.55 17.14
CA GLU A 459 14.93 -9.52 17.48
C GLU A 459 14.36 -10.95 17.47
N GLU A 460 13.79 -11.37 18.60
CA GLU A 460 13.11 -12.66 18.73
C GLU A 460 11.61 -12.45 18.47
N TRP A 461 11.07 -13.22 17.52
CA TRP A 461 9.65 -13.16 17.15
C TRP A 461 8.84 -14.06 18.08
N GLN A 462 7.91 -13.46 18.85
CA GLN A 462 7.07 -14.18 19.82
C GLN A 462 5.96 -14.99 19.17
N ARG A 463 5.48 -14.55 18.00
CA ARG A 463 4.41 -15.15 17.20
C ARG A 463 4.85 -15.23 15.75
N ASP A 464 4.05 -15.87 14.90
CA ASP A 464 4.31 -15.90 13.47
C ASP A 464 4.48 -14.48 12.90
N ARG A 465 5.62 -14.24 12.26
CA ARG A 465 6.06 -12.91 11.81
C ARG A 465 5.19 -12.34 10.70
N GLU A 466 4.58 -13.19 9.88
CA GLU A 466 3.73 -12.73 8.78
C GLU A 466 2.29 -12.50 9.24
N LEU A 467 1.79 -13.31 10.17
CA LEU A 467 0.42 -13.22 10.63
C LEU A 467 0.19 -12.14 11.69
N TYR A 468 1.17 -11.88 12.55
CA TYR A 468 0.97 -11.06 13.74
C TYR A 468 1.93 -9.88 13.82
N LEU A 469 1.40 -8.71 14.18
CA LEU A 469 2.24 -7.56 14.54
C LEU A 469 3.02 -7.86 15.83
N GLN A 470 4.32 -7.59 15.80
CA GLN A 470 5.14 -7.43 17.00
C GLN A 470 5.52 -5.95 17.15
N ALA A 471 4.82 -5.25 18.04
CA ALA A 471 5.12 -3.86 18.35
C ALA A 471 6.49 -3.76 19.02
N SER A 472 7.32 -2.80 18.57
CA SER A 472 8.64 -2.55 19.14
C SER A 472 9.08 -1.12 18.85
N THR A 473 9.89 -0.56 19.75
CA THR A 473 10.54 0.74 19.58
C THR A 473 12.00 0.60 19.15
N ARG A 474 12.41 -0.59 18.70
CA ARG A 474 13.74 -0.78 18.12
C ARG A 474 13.95 0.16 16.92
N PRO A 475 15.12 0.74 16.75
CA PRO A 475 15.45 1.49 15.55
C PRO A 475 15.17 0.67 14.28
N GLY A 476 14.53 1.31 13.30
CA GLY A 476 14.04 0.69 12.09
C GLY A 476 12.64 0.08 12.17
N ALA A 477 12.06 -0.07 13.36
CA ALA A 477 10.67 -0.48 13.52
C ALA A 477 9.70 0.69 13.35
N LYS A 478 8.48 0.39 12.91
CA LYS A 478 7.36 1.35 12.96
C LYS A 478 7.04 1.68 14.41
N LEU A 479 6.83 2.96 14.73
CA LEU A 479 6.40 3.38 16.06
C LEU A 479 5.13 2.62 16.49
N PRO A 480 5.10 1.99 17.66
CA PRO A 480 3.91 1.34 18.18
C PRO A 480 2.75 2.32 18.35
N HIS A 481 1.56 1.87 17.98
CA HIS A 481 0.33 2.56 18.31
C HIS A 481 0.02 2.37 19.80
N ALA A 482 -0.30 3.47 20.46
CA ALA A 482 -0.94 3.49 21.78
C ALA A 482 -1.93 4.66 21.83
N TRP A 483 -3.01 4.49 22.59
CA TRP A 483 -3.97 5.57 22.78
C TRP A 483 -3.52 6.51 23.88
N LEU A 484 -3.52 7.78 23.55
CA LEU A 484 -3.24 8.91 24.44
C LEU A 484 -4.45 9.83 24.50
N VAL A 485 -4.42 10.79 25.42
CA VAL A 485 -5.44 11.85 25.54
C VAL A 485 -4.77 13.21 25.38
N ASP A 486 -5.30 14.03 24.48
CA ASP A 486 -4.80 15.39 24.25
C ASP A 486 -5.36 16.40 25.29
N ARG A 487 -4.87 17.65 25.23
CA ARG A 487 -5.30 18.74 26.15
C ARG A 487 -6.79 19.04 26.11
N SER A 488 -7.48 18.66 25.04
CA SER A 488 -8.93 18.86 24.90
C SER A 488 -9.74 17.66 25.43
N GLY A 489 -9.08 16.62 25.94
CA GLY A 489 -9.69 15.38 26.38
C GLY A 489 -10.03 14.40 25.25
N ARG A 490 -9.53 14.64 24.01
CA ARG A 490 -9.77 13.75 22.88
C ARG A 490 -8.76 12.61 22.88
N LYS A 491 -9.25 11.44 22.50
CA LYS A 491 -8.43 10.27 22.26
C LYS A 491 -7.61 10.45 20.97
N VAL A 492 -6.29 10.38 21.08
CA VAL A 492 -5.32 10.49 20.00
C VAL A 492 -4.34 9.33 20.04
N SER A 493 -3.78 8.96 18.90
CA SER A 493 -2.74 7.93 18.82
C SER A 493 -1.34 8.52 19.03
N THR A 494 -0.38 7.69 19.45
CA THR A 494 1.06 8.01 19.33
C THR A 494 1.41 8.47 17.91
N LEU A 495 0.74 7.93 16.88
CA LEU A 495 0.93 8.31 15.47
C LEU A 495 0.34 9.70 15.14
N ASP A 496 -0.56 10.24 15.96
CA ASP A 496 -1.13 11.59 15.76
C ASP A 496 -0.24 12.69 16.33
N VAL A 497 0.54 12.35 17.33
CA VAL A 497 1.47 13.29 18.00
C VAL A 497 2.88 13.24 17.40
N THR A 498 3.11 12.35 16.42
CA THR A 498 4.36 12.24 15.66
C THR A 498 4.07 12.41 14.16
N GLY A 499 5.09 12.33 13.30
CA GLY A 499 4.92 12.41 11.84
C GLY A 499 4.66 13.82 11.32
N LYS A 500 3.79 13.94 10.32
CA LYS A 500 3.38 15.21 9.69
C LYS A 500 4.55 16.04 9.14
N GLY A 501 5.56 15.34 8.63
CA GLY A 501 6.76 15.96 8.10
C GLY A 501 7.78 16.40 9.14
N MET A 502 7.59 16.07 10.44
CA MET A 502 8.47 16.43 11.54
C MET A 502 9.21 15.22 12.09
N PHE A 503 10.48 15.42 12.48
CA PHE A 503 11.10 14.54 13.47
C PHE A 503 10.48 14.80 14.83
N THR A 504 10.27 13.74 15.59
CA THR A 504 9.71 13.86 16.95
C THR A 504 10.60 13.14 17.95
N VAL A 505 11.03 13.86 18.98
CA VAL A 505 11.56 13.23 20.20
C VAL A 505 10.40 12.86 21.08
N LEU A 506 10.19 11.55 21.28
CA LEU A 506 9.15 11.03 22.14
C LEU A 506 9.77 10.51 23.44
N THR A 507 9.39 11.07 24.58
CA THR A 507 9.95 10.76 25.90
C THR A 507 8.84 10.76 26.96
N GLY A 508 9.15 10.34 28.18
CA GLY A 508 8.18 10.35 29.29
C GLY A 508 8.05 11.71 29.97
N PRO A 509 7.20 11.81 31.01
CA PRO A 509 6.90 13.08 31.68
C PRO A 509 8.12 13.72 32.35
N SER A 510 9.11 12.93 32.71
CA SER A 510 10.37 13.43 33.31
C SER A 510 11.44 13.78 32.27
N GLY A 511 11.12 13.73 30.97
CA GLY A 511 12.06 13.97 29.85
C GLY A 511 12.34 15.44 29.54
N ARG A 512 12.28 16.35 30.55
CA ARG A 512 12.48 17.80 30.37
C ARG A 512 13.84 18.15 29.74
N ALA A 513 14.89 17.37 30.02
CA ALA A 513 16.21 17.58 29.45
C ALA A 513 16.19 17.53 27.91
N TRP A 514 15.38 16.65 27.33
CA TRP A 514 15.20 16.53 25.87
C TRP A 514 14.44 17.73 25.28
N SER A 515 13.42 18.24 25.98
CA SER A 515 12.69 19.43 25.55
C SER A 515 13.61 20.65 25.52
N GLU A 516 14.35 20.89 26.58
CA GLU A 516 15.31 22.00 26.65
C GLU A 516 16.47 21.84 25.64
N ALA A 517 16.88 20.61 25.35
CA ALA A 517 17.88 20.32 24.31
C ALA A 517 17.35 20.66 22.90
N ALA A 518 16.13 20.26 22.58
CA ALA A 518 15.51 20.59 21.29
C ALA A 518 15.28 22.10 21.13
N ASP A 519 14.85 22.79 22.18
CA ASP A 519 14.72 24.27 22.18
C ASP A 519 16.05 24.98 21.88
N ARG A 520 17.18 24.43 22.39
CA ARG A 520 18.52 24.96 22.07
C ARG A 520 18.99 24.66 20.66
N LEU A 521 18.51 23.56 20.04
CA LEU A 521 18.81 23.26 18.63
C LEU A 521 18.04 24.19 17.69
N ASP A 522 16.86 24.65 18.08
CA ASP A 522 15.98 25.57 17.32
C ASP A 522 15.77 25.12 15.86
N LEU A 523 15.47 23.84 15.68
CA LEU A 523 15.29 23.25 14.34
C LEU A 523 13.81 23.26 13.93
N PRO A 524 13.45 23.86 12.78
CA PRO A 524 12.05 24.03 12.36
C PRO A 524 11.34 22.70 12.01
N TYR A 525 12.08 21.62 11.96
CA TYR A 525 11.59 20.28 11.62
C TYR A 525 11.66 19.29 12.80
N LEU A 526 11.95 19.77 14.02
CA LEU A 526 12.04 18.96 15.24
C LEU A 526 10.99 19.39 16.24
N GLN A 527 10.28 18.42 16.81
CA GLN A 527 9.38 18.63 17.94
C GLN A 527 9.65 17.63 19.07
N VAL A 528 9.21 17.95 20.28
CA VAL A 528 9.29 17.06 21.43
C VAL A 528 7.89 16.81 21.98
N VAL A 529 7.59 15.55 22.28
CA VAL A 529 6.35 15.13 22.93
C VAL A 529 6.69 14.43 24.25
N LEU A 530 6.18 14.98 25.34
CA LEU A 530 6.27 14.41 26.68
C LEU A 530 5.03 13.56 26.91
N THR A 531 5.13 12.25 26.76
CA THR A 531 4.02 11.33 27.05
C THR A 531 3.76 11.22 28.55
N GLY A 532 2.50 11.06 28.94
CA GLY A 532 2.10 11.08 30.35
C GLY A 532 1.92 12.49 30.94
N THR A 533 1.97 13.52 30.08
CA THR A 533 1.69 14.91 30.49
C THR A 533 0.50 15.47 29.73
N SER A 534 0.02 16.65 30.16
CA SER A 534 -1.07 17.40 29.52
C SER A 534 -0.78 17.59 28.00
N GLY A 535 -1.54 16.91 27.18
CA GLY A 535 -1.42 16.92 25.71
C GLY A 535 -1.03 15.57 25.08
N ALA A 536 -0.51 14.64 25.90
CA ALA A 536 -0.21 13.27 25.52
C ALA A 536 -0.31 12.35 26.74
N GLU A 537 -1.41 12.44 27.50
CA GLU A 537 -1.65 11.63 28.68
C GLU A 537 -1.84 10.16 28.30
N ASP A 538 -1.28 9.24 29.09
CA ASP A 538 -1.40 7.78 28.92
C ASP A 538 -2.27 7.18 30.02
N PRO A 539 -3.60 7.40 30.00
CA PRO A 539 -4.49 7.05 31.11
C PRO A 539 -4.61 5.54 31.34
N TYR A 540 -4.34 4.73 30.33
CA TYR A 540 -4.43 3.28 30.41
C TYR A 540 -3.07 2.60 30.57
N GLY A 541 -1.97 3.35 30.50
CA GLY A 541 -0.60 2.80 30.48
C GLY A 541 -0.30 1.99 29.22
N ASP A 542 -1.01 2.24 28.12
CA ASP A 542 -0.81 1.51 26.85
C ASP A 542 0.55 1.82 26.26
N TRP A 543 0.92 3.09 26.23
CA TRP A 543 2.24 3.52 25.79
C TRP A 543 3.34 3.00 26.72
N GLN A 544 3.14 3.09 28.03
CA GLN A 544 4.10 2.61 29.02
C GLN A 544 4.44 1.12 28.83
N ARG A 545 3.48 0.31 28.38
CA ARG A 545 3.70 -1.12 28.14
C ARG A 545 4.55 -1.43 26.89
N VAL A 546 4.55 -0.54 25.89
CA VAL A 546 5.18 -0.80 24.58
C VAL A 546 6.38 0.09 24.27
N ARG A 547 6.68 1.08 25.11
CA ARG A 547 7.72 2.09 24.82
C ARG A 547 9.16 1.57 24.88
N GLU A 548 9.43 0.48 25.58
CA GLU A 548 10.76 -0.17 25.74
C GLU A 548 11.92 0.80 26.11
N ILE A 549 11.62 1.93 26.72
CA ILE A 549 12.60 2.92 27.20
C ILE A 549 12.23 3.35 28.63
N ASP A 550 13.21 3.84 29.39
CA ASP A 550 13.00 4.47 30.69
C ASP A 550 12.15 5.74 30.54
N GLU A 551 11.63 6.26 31.66
CA GLU A 551 10.75 7.43 31.66
C GLU A 551 11.45 8.68 31.10
N THR A 552 12.75 8.83 31.32
CA THR A 552 13.56 9.91 30.76
C THR A 552 14.40 9.48 29.57
N GLY A 553 14.23 8.26 29.08
CA GLY A 553 14.76 7.82 27.79
C GLY A 553 14.07 8.53 26.64
N ALA A 554 14.58 8.37 25.43
CA ALA A 554 14.03 9.03 24.25
C ALA A 554 14.00 8.16 23.01
N LEU A 555 12.99 8.37 22.19
CA LEU A 555 12.92 7.87 20.81
C LEU A 555 13.01 9.07 19.87
N LEU A 556 13.83 8.96 18.84
CA LEU A 556 13.78 9.86 17.68
C LEU A 556 12.95 9.20 16.59
N VAL A 557 11.74 9.70 16.38
CA VAL A 557 10.80 9.20 15.39
C VAL A 557 10.91 10.03 14.12
N ARG A 558 11.03 9.36 12.98
CA ARG A 558 11.13 9.96 11.64
C ARG A 558 9.77 10.51 11.17
N PRO A 559 9.77 11.41 10.16
CA PRO A 559 8.53 11.93 9.55
C PRO A 559 7.59 10.85 9.01
N ASP A 560 8.10 9.67 8.64
CA ASP A 560 7.30 8.54 8.15
C ASP A 560 6.85 7.55 9.25
N GLY A 561 7.05 7.92 10.53
CA GLY A 561 6.57 7.15 11.68
C GLY A 561 7.45 5.95 12.05
N TYR A 562 8.68 5.88 11.55
CA TYR A 562 9.65 4.86 11.96
C TYR A 562 10.61 5.41 13.01
N VAL A 563 11.05 4.55 13.92
CA VAL A 563 12.06 4.91 14.93
C VAL A 563 13.42 4.97 14.27
N ALA A 564 14.03 6.15 14.22
CA ALA A 564 15.38 6.34 13.68
C ALA A 564 16.46 5.97 14.69
N TRP A 565 16.19 6.25 15.97
CA TRP A 565 17.13 6.08 17.07
C TRP A 565 16.38 5.98 18.39
N ARG A 566 16.97 5.29 19.37
CA ARG A 566 16.50 5.29 20.75
C ARG A 566 17.64 5.39 21.74
N HIS A 567 17.36 6.03 22.86
CA HIS A 567 18.18 6.02 24.06
C HIS A 567 17.36 5.45 25.20
N THR A 568 17.70 4.25 25.64
CA THR A 568 16.87 3.51 26.61
C THR A 568 17.05 4.01 28.03
N ALA A 569 18.26 4.45 28.40
CA ALA A 569 18.61 4.85 29.75
C ALA A 569 18.11 6.26 30.08
N ALA A 570 18.04 6.56 31.38
CA ALA A 570 17.63 7.87 31.86
C ALA A 570 18.65 8.97 31.57
N VAL A 571 18.17 10.13 31.08
CA VAL A 571 18.98 11.34 30.84
C VAL A 571 18.35 12.51 31.58
N TRP A 572 19.09 13.06 32.54
CA TRP A 572 18.64 14.17 33.40
C TRP A 572 19.33 15.51 33.07
N ASP A 573 20.47 15.45 32.40
CA ASP A 573 21.27 16.61 32.08
C ASP A 573 21.04 17.08 30.65
N VAL A 574 20.76 18.37 30.50
CA VAL A 574 20.46 19.01 29.20
C VAL A 574 21.66 18.97 28.25
N HIS A 575 22.90 19.05 28.74
CA HIS A 575 24.08 19.00 27.87
C HIS A 575 24.26 17.61 27.25
N SER A 576 24.04 16.57 28.04
CA SER A 576 24.05 15.19 27.57
C SER A 576 22.93 14.95 26.56
N ALA A 577 21.69 15.38 26.87
CA ALA A 577 20.55 15.28 25.95
C ALA A 577 20.82 16.01 24.62
N LEU A 578 21.40 17.24 24.69
CA LEU A 578 21.74 18.04 23.51
C LEU A 578 22.80 17.36 22.63
N ALA A 579 23.85 16.81 23.23
CA ALA A 579 24.90 16.10 22.50
C ALA A 579 24.33 14.87 21.79
N LEU A 580 23.62 14.00 22.52
CA LEU A 580 23.01 12.79 21.99
C LEU A 580 22.02 13.08 20.86
N LEU A 581 21.16 14.09 21.04
CA LEU A 581 20.17 14.46 20.02
C LEU A 581 20.79 15.05 18.76
N ARG A 582 21.83 15.91 18.92
CA ARG A 582 22.58 16.46 17.79
C ARG A 582 23.26 15.36 16.98
N ASP A 583 23.96 14.45 17.66
CA ASP A 583 24.66 13.35 17.03
C ASP A 583 23.68 12.41 16.29
N ALA A 584 22.54 12.11 16.92
CA ALA A 584 21.51 11.28 16.30
C ALA A 584 20.91 11.94 15.05
N LEU A 585 20.54 13.22 15.13
CA LEU A 585 20.00 13.96 13.97
C LEU A 585 21.06 14.09 12.86
N GLY A 586 22.31 14.43 13.22
CA GLY A 586 23.41 14.52 12.27
C GLY A 586 23.65 13.21 11.52
N ALA A 587 23.70 12.11 12.25
CA ALA A 587 23.87 10.78 11.64
C ALA A 587 22.71 10.41 10.70
N VAL A 588 21.45 10.61 11.12
CA VAL A 588 20.26 10.27 10.31
C VAL A 588 20.13 11.16 9.07
N LEU A 589 20.41 12.46 9.21
CA LEU A 589 20.29 13.43 8.12
C LEU A 589 21.54 13.53 7.24
N GLY A 590 22.64 12.87 7.61
CA GLY A 590 23.92 12.94 6.91
C GLY A 590 24.55 14.33 6.96
N THR A 591 24.26 15.08 8.02
CA THR A 591 24.81 16.43 8.26
C THR A 591 25.87 16.37 9.36
N PRO A 592 26.93 17.20 9.29
CA PRO A 592 27.98 17.21 10.32
C PRO A 592 27.49 17.71 11.69
#